data_54bb90c7fa9f3f2b887c6e07b3166d97
#
_entry.id   54bb90c7fa9f3f2b887c6e07b3166d97
#
_cell.length_a   1.000
_cell.length_b   1.000
_cell.length_c   1.000
_cell.angle_alpha   90.00
_cell.angle_beta   90.00
_cell.angle_gamma   90.00
#
_symmetry.space_group_name_H-M   'P 1'
#
loop_
_entity.id
_entity.type
_entity.pdbx_description
1 polymer ?
#
loop_
_entity_poly.entity_id
_entity_poly.type
_entity_poly.pdbx_seq_one_letter_code
_entity_poly.pdbx_strand_id
1 'polypeptide(L)'
;RQDFPQFIFSNKINFTEDEVRLQNDGGLSYAWQDAAVQMSLLVRAQDSVNIFDTGIGSVYRTFDLEQVLKEAGEMLEAHLNPIALPDVEKLPVLGSPGMFERAWAEGLNGQKLARNASPWSGMVGQKLFADCFTLEVDRSSQNFFEPFFDPEGSCLEGDTLPLIENGVFRRGYADKKCAWEQHMEPTAAASGAYDDVPALALPSLSVRPTGKTLEELLDGRPALYVLTSGGDITPDGSFATPVQMAYLYQNGRLVGRLPEFGLRGNLTDLLGKDFLGCSQDRPYDSANACVMEMTIVR
;
A
#
# COMPACT_ATOMS: atom_id res chain seq x y z
N ARG A 1 28.78 1.09 -4.31
CA ARG A 1 29.35 0.75 -5.65
C ARG A 1 30.67 0.01 -5.55
N GLN A 2 31.54 0.39 -4.63
CA GLN A 2 32.84 -0.29 -4.46
C GLN A 2 32.67 -1.72 -3.93
N ASP A 3 31.70 -1.95 -3.05
CA ASP A 3 31.44 -3.25 -2.42
C ASP A 3 30.67 -4.22 -3.34
N PHE A 4 30.02 -3.70 -4.38
CA PHE A 4 29.21 -4.47 -5.34
C PHE A 4 29.59 -4.14 -6.79
N PRO A 5 30.82 -4.45 -7.22
CA PRO A 5 31.33 -4.09 -8.57
C PRO A 5 30.61 -4.81 -9.71
N GLN A 6 29.93 -5.93 -9.43
CA GLN A 6 29.17 -6.71 -10.41
C GLN A 6 27.85 -6.05 -10.83
N PHE A 7 27.45 -4.93 -10.20
CA PHE A 7 26.23 -4.22 -10.52
C PHE A 7 26.45 -2.85 -11.17
N ILE A 8 25.49 -2.47 -12.00
CA ILE A 8 25.34 -1.12 -12.55
C ILE A 8 24.23 -0.45 -11.74
N PHE A 9 24.51 0.74 -11.23
CA PHE A 9 23.60 1.50 -10.37
C PHE A 9 23.03 2.72 -11.11
N SER A 10 21.71 2.85 -11.11
CA SER A 10 21.00 4.08 -11.49
C SER A 10 20.28 4.63 -10.27
N ASN A 11 20.71 5.76 -9.77
CA ASN A 11 20.11 6.40 -8.63
C ASN A 11 19.45 7.72 -9.02
N LYS A 12 18.28 7.97 -8.45
CA LYS A 12 17.56 9.23 -8.58
C LYS A 12 17.13 9.70 -7.20
N ILE A 13 17.42 10.94 -6.88
CA ILE A 13 16.99 11.60 -5.66
C ILE A 13 16.24 12.86 -6.11
N ASN A 14 14.98 12.95 -5.72
CA ASN A 14 14.17 14.14 -5.93
C ASN A 14 13.86 14.75 -4.57
N PHE A 15 13.98 16.06 -4.47
CA PHE A 15 13.36 16.83 -3.40
C PHE A 15 12.09 17.46 -3.96
N THR A 16 10.98 17.23 -3.27
CA THR A 16 9.67 17.78 -3.63
C THR A 16 9.15 18.58 -2.45
N GLU A 17 8.66 19.77 -2.74
CA GLU A 17 7.95 20.63 -1.81
C GLU A 17 6.65 21.06 -2.48
N ASP A 18 5.52 20.79 -1.82
CA ASP A 18 4.20 21.14 -2.30
C ASP A 18 3.51 22.10 -1.33
N GLU A 19 2.85 23.11 -1.89
CA GLU A 19 1.98 24.02 -1.17
C GLU A 19 0.58 24.03 -1.84
N VAL A 20 -0.44 23.78 -1.07
CA VAL A 20 -1.84 23.81 -1.55
C VAL A 20 -2.64 24.83 -0.75
N ARG A 21 -3.30 25.75 -1.45
CA ARG A 21 -4.22 26.73 -0.86
C ARG A 21 -5.60 26.59 -1.50
N LEU A 22 -6.62 26.53 -0.66
CA LEU A 22 -8.02 26.44 -1.09
C LEU A 22 -8.80 27.59 -0.43
N GLN A 23 -9.40 28.44 -1.25
CA GLN A 23 -10.20 29.58 -0.80
C GLN A 23 -11.49 29.69 -1.62
N ASN A 24 -12.57 30.15 -0.99
CA ASN A 24 -13.81 30.47 -1.68
C ASN A 24 -14.53 31.69 -1.09
N ASP A 25 -15.55 32.18 -1.77
CA ASP A 25 -16.36 33.34 -1.36
C ASP A 25 -17.22 33.07 -0.12
N GLY A 26 -17.41 31.79 0.26
CA GLY A 26 -18.11 31.38 1.47
C GLY A 26 -17.29 31.49 2.75
N GLY A 27 -16.04 31.97 2.66
CA GLY A 27 -15.15 32.17 3.81
C GLY A 27 -14.24 30.99 4.12
N LEU A 28 -14.23 29.94 3.28
CA LEU A 28 -13.25 28.85 3.39
C LEU A 28 -11.86 29.39 3.07
N SER A 29 -10.88 29.09 3.92
CA SER A 29 -9.47 29.44 3.68
C SER A 29 -8.57 28.40 4.33
N TYR A 30 -8.08 27.47 3.53
CA TYR A 30 -7.15 26.41 3.95
C TYR A 30 -5.79 26.62 3.29
N ALA A 31 -4.73 26.29 4.03
CA ALA A 31 -3.36 26.23 3.53
C ALA A 31 -2.70 24.97 4.09
N TRP A 32 -1.96 24.30 3.26
CA TRP A 32 -1.20 23.11 3.61
C TRP A 32 0.12 23.10 2.84
N GLN A 33 1.16 22.54 3.45
CA GLN A 33 2.45 22.34 2.80
C GLN A 33 3.08 21.05 3.28
N ASP A 34 3.83 20.40 2.41
CA ASP A 34 4.67 19.23 2.73
C ASP A 34 5.95 19.25 1.92
N ALA A 35 6.99 18.61 2.45
CA ALA A 35 8.27 18.44 1.77
C ALA A 35 8.85 17.06 2.08
N ALA A 36 9.34 16.39 1.04
CA ALA A 36 9.95 15.07 1.19
C ALA A 36 11.07 14.83 0.18
N VAL A 37 11.97 13.94 0.54
CA VAL A 37 12.98 13.36 -0.35
C VAL A 37 12.48 12.03 -0.87
N GLN A 38 12.34 11.92 -2.17
CA GLN A 38 12.08 10.65 -2.85
C GLN A 38 13.39 10.10 -3.40
N MET A 39 13.73 8.89 -2.99
CA MET A 39 14.90 8.17 -3.49
C MET A 39 14.47 6.96 -4.30
N SER A 40 15.16 6.73 -5.41
CA SER A 40 15.05 5.50 -6.19
C SER A 40 16.47 5.04 -6.55
N LEU A 41 16.79 3.82 -6.14
CA LEU A 41 18.02 3.12 -6.48
C LEU A 41 17.66 1.88 -7.28
N LEU A 42 17.82 1.93 -8.60
CA LEU A 42 17.65 0.78 -9.49
C LEU A 42 19.02 0.15 -9.74
N VAL A 43 19.04 -1.15 -9.74
CA VAL A 43 20.25 -1.94 -9.83
C VAL A 43 20.10 -3.01 -10.90
N ARG A 44 21.12 -3.14 -11.77
CA ARG A 44 21.19 -4.15 -12.82
C ARG A 44 22.52 -4.90 -12.74
N ALA A 45 22.50 -6.23 -12.86
CA ALA A 45 23.73 -6.99 -13.02
C ALA A 45 24.39 -6.64 -14.37
N GLN A 46 25.72 -6.70 -14.45
CA GLN A 46 26.46 -6.26 -15.64
C GLN A 46 26.13 -7.09 -16.90
N ASP A 47 25.81 -8.37 -16.71
CA ASP A 47 25.47 -9.34 -17.75
C ASP A 47 23.94 -9.48 -17.98
N SER A 48 23.13 -8.75 -17.24
CA SER A 48 21.67 -8.79 -17.35
C SER A 48 21.19 -8.06 -18.61
N VAL A 49 20.18 -8.64 -19.25
CA VAL A 49 19.45 -8.03 -20.39
C VAL A 49 18.26 -7.19 -19.93
N ASN A 50 17.94 -7.22 -18.64
CA ASN A 50 16.83 -6.45 -18.08
C ASN A 50 17.18 -4.96 -17.98
N ILE A 51 16.17 -4.12 -17.87
CA ILE A 51 16.34 -2.68 -17.58
C ILE A 51 16.88 -2.49 -16.16
N PHE A 52 16.36 -3.28 -15.22
CA PHE A 52 16.84 -3.40 -13.84
C PHE A 52 16.51 -4.82 -13.32
N ASP A 53 17.26 -5.27 -12.33
CA ASP A 53 17.07 -6.59 -11.71
C ASP A 53 16.54 -6.47 -10.29
N THR A 54 16.91 -5.40 -9.57
CA THR A 54 16.41 -5.12 -8.21
C THR A 54 16.50 -3.62 -7.93
N GLY A 55 15.99 -3.20 -6.79
CA GLY A 55 16.08 -1.79 -6.40
C GLY A 55 15.34 -1.48 -5.12
N ILE A 56 15.65 -0.32 -4.57
CA ILE A 56 14.96 0.29 -3.43
C ILE A 56 14.40 1.63 -3.88
N GLY A 57 13.14 1.90 -3.52
CA GLY A 57 12.53 3.20 -3.72
C GLY A 57 11.69 3.56 -2.50
N SER A 58 11.90 4.75 -1.95
CA SER A 58 11.15 5.19 -0.78
C SER A 58 11.05 6.71 -0.71
N VAL A 59 10.12 7.19 0.12
CA VAL A 59 9.88 8.61 0.38
C VAL A 59 10.17 8.90 1.86
N TYR A 60 10.91 9.97 2.12
CA TYR A 60 11.37 10.31 3.46
C TYR A 60 11.15 11.80 3.76
N ARG A 61 10.61 12.12 4.95
CA ARG A 61 10.72 13.48 5.52
C ARG A 61 12.03 13.68 6.24
N THR A 62 12.51 12.63 6.90
CA THR A 62 13.84 12.59 7.51
C THR A 62 14.60 11.42 6.89
N PHE A 63 15.71 11.74 6.25
CA PHE A 63 16.51 10.76 5.51
C PHE A 63 17.60 10.18 6.41
N ASP A 64 17.50 8.89 6.72
CA ASP A 64 18.55 8.12 7.39
C ASP A 64 19.38 7.37 6.36
N LEU A 65 20.54 7.97 6.01
CA LEU A 65 21.44 7.38 5.02
C LEU A 65 22.03 6.03 5.47
N GLU A 66 22.30 5.84 6.75
CA GLU A 66 22.87 4.59 7.26
C GLU A 66 21.87 3.44 7.13
N GLN A 67 20.62 3.68 7.50
CA GLN A 67 19.55 2.70 7.34
C GLN A 67 19.31 2.34 5.88
N VAL A 68 19.23 3.33 5.00
CA VAL A 68 19.05 3.11 3.56
C VAL A 68 20.20 2.31 2.95
N LEU A 69 21.45 2.62 3.31
CA LEU A 69 22.62 1.88 2.82
C LEU A 69 22.65 0.45 3.35
N LYS A 70 22.23 0.24 4.59
CA LYS A 70 22.10 -1.10 5.19
C LYS A 70 21.05 -1.93 4.42
N GLU A 71 19.84 -1.42 4.23
CA GLU A 71 18.76 -2.11 3.52
C GLU A 71 19.13 -2.39 2.05
N ALA A 72 19.78 -1.43 1.38
CA ALA A 72 20.28 -1.62 0.03
C ALA A 72 21.37 -2.71 -0.02
N GLY A 73 22.28 -2.75 0.93
CA GLY A 73 23.31 -3.78 1.04
C GLY A 73 22.69 -5.16 1.23
N GLU A 74 21.77 -5.31 2.17
CA GLU A 74 21.04 -6.56 2.43
C GLU A 74 20.28 -7.07 1.19
N MET A 75 19.62 -6.18 0.46
CA MET A 75 18.91 -6.54 -0.78
C MET A 75 19.87 -7.01 -1.87
N LEU A 76 21.02 -6.36 -2.03
CA LEU A 76 22.03 -6.76 -3.02
C LEU A 76 22.69 -8.09 -2.66
N GLU A 77 22.99 -8.33 -1.38
CA GLU A 77 23.49 -9.61 -0.89
C GLU A 77 22.47 -10.73 -1.13
N ALA A 78 21.20 -10.48 -0.79
CA ALA A 78 20.12 -11.43 -1.06
C ALA A 78 19.93 -11.69 -2.57
N HIS A 79 20.11 -10.66 -3.42
CA HIS A 79 20.03 -10.83 -4.87
C HIS A 79 21.11 -11.76 -5.43
N LEU A 80 22.31 -11.69 -4.86
CA LEU A 80 23.45 -12.54 -5.23
C LEU A 80 23.36 -13.96 -4.67
N ASN A 81 22.43 -14.20 -3.74
CA ASN A 81 22.22 -15.50 -3.11
C ASN A 81 20.93 -16.18 -3.60
N PRO A 82 20.90 -16.84 -4.77
CA PRO A 82 19.71 -17.55 -5.22
C PRO A 82 19.45 -18.76 -4.31
N ILE A 83 18.21 -18.87 -3.84
CA ILE A 83 17.78 -19.96 -2.96
C ILE A 83 16.54 -20.65 -3.54
N ALA A 84 16.27 -21.87 -3.09
CA ALA A 84 15.08 -22.59 -3.47
C ALA A 84 13.82 -21.97 -2.82
N LEU A 85 12.71 -21.99 -3.55
CA LEU A 85 11.40 -21.67 -2.98
C LEU A 85 11.05 -22.72 -1.90
N PRO A 86 10.66 -22.31 -0.68
CA PRO A 86 10.27 -23.24 0.37
C PRO A 86 9.18 -24.20 -0.07
N ASP A 87 9.30 -25.49 0.26
CA ASP A 87 8.33 -26.52 -0.13
C ASP A 87 7.12 -26.55 0.83
N VAL A 88 6.32 -25.49 0.77
CA VAL A 88 5.09 -25.32 1.55
C VAL A 88 3.99 -24.81 0.63
N GLU A 89 2.75 -25.03 1.04
CA GLU A 89 1.57 -24.62 0.26
C GLU A 89 1.30 -23.10 0.38
N LYS A 90 1.51 -22.53 1.57
CA LYS A 90 1.29 -21.11 1.85
C LYS A 90 2.49 -20.49 2.56
N LEU A 91 2.73 -19.21 2.31
CA LEU A 91 3.65 -18.38 3.06
C LEU A 91 3.03 -17.01 3.35
N PRO A 92 3.43 -16.36 4.45
CA PRO A 92 3.20 -14.94 4.66
C PRO A 92 3.81 -14.13 3.52
N VAL A 93 3.07 -13.17 3.01
CA VAL A 93 3.50 -12.20 1.98
C VAL A 93 3.43 -10.82 2.60
N LEU A 94 4.50 -10.04 2.43
CA LEU A 94 4.57 -8.64 2.83
C LEU A 94 3.96 -7.80 1.71
N GLY A 95 2.85 -7.13 1.99
CA GLY A 95 2.12 -6.30 1.04
C GLY A 95 1.77 -4.94 1.62
N SER A 96 1.15 -4.11 0.80
CA SER A 96 0.61 -2.81 1.18
C SER A 96 -0.86 -2.69 0.78
N PRO A 97 -1.63 -1.72 1.31
CA PRO A 97 -3.02 -1.47 0.89
C PRO A 97 -3.15 -1.20 -0.61
N GLY A 98 -2.13 -0.61 -1.23
CA GLY A 98 -2.09 -0.32 -2.67
C GLY A 98 -2.16 -1.55 -3.57
N MET A 99 -1.81 -2.74 -3.07
CA MET A 99 -1.98 -4.00 -3.83
C MET A 99 -3.43 -4.23 -4.28
N PHE A 100 -4.40 -3.68 -3.56
CA PHE A 100 -5.82 -3.91 -3.79
C PHE A 100 -6.57 -2.64 -4.22
N GLU A 101 -5.86 -1.63 -4.72
CA GLU A 101 -6.43 -0.32 -5.09
C GLU A 101 -7.67 -0.46 -5.98
N ARG A 102 -7.61 -1.32 -7.00
CA ARG A 102 -8.77 -1.57 -7.87
C ARG A 102 -9.96 -2.16 -7.12
N ALA A 103 -9.73 -3.07 -6.19
CA ALA A 103 -10.82 -3.66 -5.40
C ALA A 103 -11.44 -2.61 -4.47
N TRP A 104 -10.63 -1.71 -3.90
CA TRP A 104 -11.13 -0.59 -3.10
C TRP A 104 -11.94 0.39 -3.94
N ALA A 105 -11.44 0.74 -5.14
CA ALA A 105 -12.14 1.64 -6.06
C ALA A 105 -13.50 1.08 -6.51
N GLU A 106 -13.62 -0.22 -6.68
CA GLU A 106 -14.87 -0.88 -7.05
C GLU A 106 -15.78 -1.16 -5.84
N GLY A 107 -15.22 -1.68 -4.76
CA GLY A 107 -15.97 -2.15 -3.59
C GLY A 107 -16.48 -1.03 -2.70
N LEU A 108 -15.66 0.00 -2.46
CA LEU A 108 -15.93 1.06 -1.50
C LEU A 108 -16.52 2.34 -2.12
N ASN A 109 -16.72 2.39 -3.43
CA ASN A 109 -17.27 3.58 -4.11
C ASN A 109 -18.72 3.83 -3.69
N GLY A 110 -18.99 4.95 -3.03
CA GLY A 110 -20.31 5.29 -2.50
C GLY A 110 -21.40 5.36 -3.54
N GLN A 111 -21.10 5.87 -4.75
CA GLN A 111 -22.08 5.92 -5.85
C GLN A 111 -22.41 4.52 -6.38
N LYS A 112 -21.40 3.62 -6.49
CA LYS A 112 -21.62 2.24 -6.91
C LYS A 112 -22.42 1.46 -5.87
N LEU A 113 -22.12 1.65 -4.59
CA LEU A 113 -22.88 1.05 -3.48
C LEU A 113 -24.36 1.46 -3.53
N ALA A 114 -24.63 2.73 -3.70
CA ALA A 114 -26.00 3.26 -3.78
C ALA A 114 -26.80 2.74 -4.98
N ARG A 115 -26.12 2.46 -6.08
CA ARG A 115 -26.72 1.94 -7.33
C ARG A 115 -26.74 0.41 -7.40
N ASN A 116 -26.37 -0.29 -6.33
CA ASN A 116 -26.17 -1.75 -6.30
C ASN A 116 -25.22 -2.25 -7.40
N ALA A 117 -24.22 -1.44 -7.74
CA ALA A 117 -23.21 -1.73 -8.76
C ALA A 117 -21.83 -2.09 -8.16
N SER A 118 -21.69 -2.02 -6.83
CA SER A 118 -20.52 -2.48 -6.11
C SER A 118 -20.65 -3.98 -5.77
N PRO A 119 -19.57 -4.76 -5.79
CA PRO A 119 -19.57 -6.14 -5.28
C PRO A 119 -19.95 -6.22 -3.79
N TRP A 120 -19.87 -5.12 -3.04
CA TRP A 120 -20.21 -5.06 -1.61
C TRP A 120 -21.54 -4.33 -1.33
N SER A 121 -22.36 -4.15 -2.34
CA SER A 121 -23.72 -3.58 -2.18
C SER A 121 -24.55 -4.40 -1.20
N GLY A 122 -25.23 -3.74 -0.25
CA GLY A 122 -26.02 -4.39 0.79
C GLY A 122 -25.20 -5.00 1.93
N MET A 123 -23.87 -4.85 1.96
CA MET A 123 -23.00 -5.44 2.98
C MET A 123 -22.59 -4.47 4.08
N VAL A 124 -23.02 -3.21 4.05
CA VAL A 124 -22.74 -2.24 5.11
C VAL A 124 -23.24 -2.78 6.45
N GLY A 125 -22.39 -2.72 7.48
CA GLY A 125 -22.63 -3.28 8.81
C GLY A 125 -22.24 -4.74 8.96
N GLN A 126 -21.91 -5.45 7.88
CA GLN A 126 -21.49 -6.84 7.95
C GLN A 126 -20.00 -6.99 8.24
N LYS A 127 -19.64 -8.06 8.93
CA LYS A 127 -18.27 -8.48 9.17
C LYS A 127 -17.75 -9.20 7.92
N LEU A 128 -16.82 -8.59 7.21
CA LEU A 128 -16.24 -9.13 5.96
C LEU A 128 -14.80 -9.60 6.13
N PHE A 129 -14.06 -9.03 7.08
CA PHE A 129 -12.61 -9.18 7.21
C PHE A 129 -12.20 -9.53 8.65
N ALA A 130 -10.91 -9.69 8.91
CA ALA A 130 -10.36 -10.02 10.21
C ALA A 130 -10.68 -8.95 11.28
N ASP A 131 -10.77 -9.35 12.56
CA ASP A 131 -10.99 -8.42 13.68
C ASP A 131 -9.91 -7.34 13.80
N CYS A 132 -8.70 -7.64 13.38
CA CYS A 132 -7.57 -6.69 13.41
C CYS A 132 -7.44 -5.88 12.11
N PHE A 133 -8.32 -6.07 11.11
CA PHE A 133 -8.27 -5.31 9.86
C PHE A 133 -9.11 -4.04 9.96
N THR A 134 -8.46 -2.88 9.88
CA THR A 134 -9.11 -1.57 9.76
C THR A 134 -8.51 -0.83 8.59
N LEU A 135 -9.35 -0.50 7.59
CA LEU A 135 -9.00 0.32 6.42
C LEU A 135 -9.66 1.68 6.57
N GLU A 136 -8.88 2.73 6.45
CA GLU A 136 -9.36 4.09 6.67
C GLU A 136 -8.91 5.04 5.56
N VAL A 137 -9.73 6.05 5.28
CA VAL A 137 -9.27 7.26 4.58
C VAL A 137 -8.28 7.93 5.52
N ASP A 138 -7.11 8.26 5.00
CA ASP A 138 -6.03 8.82 5.82
C ASP A 138 -5.51 10.11 5.16
N ARG A 139 -5.84 11.24 5.79
CA ARG A 139 -5.36 12.58 5.46
C ARG A 139 -4.44 13.14 6.54
N SER A 140 -3.91 12.25 7.37
CA SER A 140 -2.97 12.62 8.41
C SER A 140 -1.62 13.06 7.85
N SER A 141 -0.86 13.79 8.64
CA SER A 141 0.51 14.19 8.31
C SER A 141 1.49 13.00 8.19
N GLN A 142 1.05 11.76 8.42
CA GLN A 142 1.86 10.56 8.16
C GLN A 142 1.92 10.22 6.67
N ASN A 143 0.89 10.57 5.91
CA ASN A 143 0.89 10.44 4.45
C ASN A 143 1.71 11.55 3.80
N PHE A 144 2.42 11.19 2.72
CA PHE A 144 3.21 12.14 1.95
C PHE A 144 2.33 12.84 0.92
N PHE A 145 2.45 14.17 0.83
CA PHE A 145 1.79 15.02 -0.16
C PHE A 145 0.26 14.90 -0.17
N GLU A 146 -0.33 14.62 1.00
CA GLU A 146 -1.78 14.49 1.18
C GLU A 146 -2.30 15.64 2.05
N PRO A 147 -2.98 16.67 1.48
CA PRO A 147 -3.61 17.73 2.25
C PRO A 147 -4.68 17.19 3.22
N PHE A 148 -4.84 17.80 4.40
CA PHE A 148 -5.89 17.43 5.36
C PHE A 148 -7.32 17.70 4.85
N PHE A 149 -7.45 18.33 3.68
CA PHE A 149 -8.71 18.64 3.01
C PHE A 149 -8.69 18.12 1.57
N ASP A 150 -9.86 17.83 1.02
CA ASP A 150 -10.02 17.55 -0.42
C ASP A 150 -10.28 18.83 -1.23
N PRO A 151 -10.25 18.80 -2.58
CA PRO A 151 -10.53 19.96 -3.43
C PRO A 151 -11.92 20.59 -3.23
N GLU A 152 -12.88 19.89 -2.64
CA GLU A 152 -14.18 20.46 -2.24
C GLU A 152 -14.13 21.14 -0.87
N GLY A 153 -13.01 21.08 -0.16
CA GLY A 153 -12.82 21.61 1.19
C GLY A 153 -13.46 20.74 2.29
N SER A 154 -13.65 19.45 2.03
CA SER A 154 -14.04 18.50 3.07
C SER A 154 -12.82 18.10 3.89
N CYS A 155 -12.98 18.07 5.22
CA CYS A 155 -11.98 17.63 6.19
C CYS A 155 -12.53 16.46 7.00
N LEU A 156 -11.65 15.66 7.55
CA LEU A 156 -12.00 14.58 8.47
C LEU A 156 -11.69 15.00 9.92
N GLU A 157 -12.56 14.67 10.85
CA GLU A 157 -12.28 14.84 12.27
C GLU A 157 -11.16 13.87 12.69
N GLY A 158 -10.02 14.41 13.15
CA GLY A 158 -8.84 13.61 13.50
C GLY A 158 -8.07 13.05 12.31
N ASP A 159 -8.29 13.61 11.11
CA ASP A 159 -7.58 13.34 9.85
C ASP A 159 -7.74 11.90 9.30
N THR A 160 -8.44 11.01 9.98
CA THR A 160 -8.70 9.65 9.52
C THR A 160 -10.18 9.27 9.63
N LEU A 161 -10.67 8.40 8.74
CA LEU A 161 -12.04 7.91 8.78
C LEU A 161 -12.11 6.44 8.38
N PRO A 162 -12.52 5.52 9.27
CA PRO A 162 -12.66 4.11 8.93
C PRO A 162 -13.78 3.87 7.92
N LEU A 163 -13.43 3.22 6.81
CA LEU A 163 -14.37 2.64 5.85
C LEU A 163 -14.68 1.18 6.23
N ILE A 164 -13.67 0.46 6.69
CA ILE A 164 -13.77 -0.87 7.30
C ILE A 164 -13.13 -0.75 8.70
N GLU A 165 -13.84 -1.12 9.74
CA GLU A 165 -13.36 -1.00 11.11
C GLU A 165 -13.48 -2.35 11.83
N ASN A 166 -12.35 -2.87 12.33
CA ASN A 166 -12.29 -4.19 12.98
C ASN A 166 -12.96 -5.27 12.13
N GLY A 167 -12.70 -5.23 10.81
CA GLY A 167 -13.26 -6.13 9.81
C GLY A 167 -14.72 -5.89 9.44
N VAL A 168 -15.41 -4.93 10.06
CA VAL A 168 -16.79 -4.58 9.74
C VAL A 168 -16.83 -3.49 8.68
N PHE A 169 -17.51 -3.71 7.57
CA PHE A 169 -17.72 -2.72 6.53
C PHE A 169 -18.66 -1.62 7.04
N ARG A 170 -18.14 -0.41 7.27
CA ARG A 170 -18.89 0.70 7.86
C ARG A 170 -19.56 1.57 6.81
N ARG A 171 -18.83 1.93 5.74
CA ARG A 171 -19.31 2.87 4.71
C ARG A 171 -18.43 2.83 3.46
N GLY A 172 -18.96 3.33 2.35
CA GLY A 172 -18.16 3.69 1.18
C GLY A 172 -17.54 5.08 1.31
N TYR A 173 -16.60 5.40 0.42
CA TYR A 173 -16.08 6.76 0.31
C TYR A 173 -17.02 7.63 -0.55
N ALA A 174 -17.11 8.94 -0.24
CA ALA A 174 -18.03 9.88 -0.85
C ALA A 174 -17.46 11.30 -0.95
N ASP A 175 -17.64 11.96 -2.10
CA ASP A 175 -17.54 13.39 -2.25
C ASP A 175 -18.83 14.09 -1.71
N LYS A 176 -18.90 15.41 -1.72
CA LYS A 176 -20.08 16.14 -1.24
C LYS A 176 -21.35 15.79 -2.00
N LYS A 177 -21.27 15.60 -3.31
CA LYS A 177 -22.42 15.25 -4.14
C LYS A 177 -22.94 13.86 -3.78
N CYS A 178 -22.08 12.85 -3.74
CA CYS A 178 -22.44 11.50 -3.35
C CYS A 178 -23.00 11.48 -1.92
N ALA A 179 -22.36 12.17 -0.99
CA ALA A 179 -22.78 12.26 0.40
C ALA A 179 -24.19 12.89 0.52
N TRP A 180 -24.45 13.98 -0.19
CA TRP A 180 -25.77 14.61 -0.21
C TRP A 180 -26.85 13.69 -0.81
N GLU A 181 -26.57 13.04 -1.95
CA GLU A 181 -27.49 12.11 -2.61
C GLU A 181 -27.81 10.89 -1.74
N GLN A 182 -26.87 10.44 -0.92
CA GLN A 182 -26.97 9.23 -0.08
C GLN A 182 -27.29 9.52 1.39
N HIS A 183 -27.51 10.79 1.76
CA HIS A 183 -27.77 11.22 3.14
C HIS A 183 -26.69 10.74 4.15
N MET A 184 -25.42 10.86 3.77
CA MET A 184 -24.27 10.52 4.58
C MET A 184 -23.29 11.71 4.65
N GLU A 185 -22.32 11.64 5.55
CA GLU A 185 -21.24 12.63 5.64
C GLU A 185 -20.20 12.40 4.51
N PRO A 186 -19.65 13.49 3.94
CA PRO A 186 -18.52 13.38 3.01
C PRO A 186 -17.32 12.71 3.69
N THR A 187 -16.55 11.98 2.90
CA THR A 187 -15.35 11.28 3.41
C THR A 187 -14.05 11.88 2.89
N ALA A 188 -14.08 13.15 2.47
CA ALA A 188 -12.97 13.86 1.85
C ALA A 188 -12.40 13.09 0.64
N ALA A 189 -13.28 12.60 -0.24
CA ALA A 189 -12.95 11.74 -1.37
C ALA A 189 -13.19 12.42 -2.72
N ALA A 190 -13.05 13.73 -2.78
CA ALA A 190 -13.04 14.45 -4.04
C ALA A 190 -11.62 14.60 -4.59
N SER A 191 -11.48 14.55 -5.91
CA SER A 191 -10.23 14.83 -6.63
C SER A 191 -10.53 15.55 -7.94
N GLY A 192 -9.58 16.32 -8.47
CA GLY A 192 -9.69 17.02 -9.72
C GLY A 192 -8.45 17.87 -10.00
N ALA A 193 -8.27 18.29 -11.25
CA ALA A 193 -7.28 19.29 -11.59
C ALA A 193 -7.68 20.65 -10.97
N TYR A 194 -6.70 21.56 -10.84
CA TYR A 194 -6.92 22.86 -10.18
C TYR A 194 -7.97 23.74 -10.90
N ASP A 195 -8.20 23.50 -12.17
CA ASP A 195 -9.13 24.25 -13.06
C ASP A 195 -10.36 23.44 -13.47
N ASP A 196 -10.61 22.29 -12.84
CA ASP A 196 -11.75 21.43 -13.11
C ASP A 196 -12.70 21.35 -11.90
N VAL A 197 -13.89 20.78 -12.14
CA VAL A 197 -14.85 20.52 -11.06
C VAL A 197 -14.42 19.24 -10.33
N PRO A 198 -14.17 19.29 -9.03
CA PRO A 198 -13.84 18.10 -8.28
C PRO A 198 -14.92 17.02 -8.38
N ALA A 199 -14.51 15.77 -8.44
CA ALA A 199 -15.41 14.63 -8.56
C ALA A 199 -14.96 13.49 -7.64
N LEU A 200 -15.89 12.56 -7.37
CA LEU A 200 -15.63 11.39 -6.54
C LEU A 200 -14.46 10.56 -7.08
N ALA A 201 -13.44 10.38 -6.28
CA ALA A 201 -12.27 9.56 -6.57
C ALA A 201 -11.89 8.70 -5.35
N LEU A 202 -11.11 7.64 -5.58
CA LEU A 202 -10.55 6.85 -4.48
C LEU A 202 -9.62 7.77 -3.66
N PRO A 203 -9.91 7.97 -2.36
CA PRO A 203 -9.03 8.77 -1.50
C PRO A 203 -7.77 7.99 -1.12
N SER A 204 -6.82 8.67 -0.50
CA SER A 204 -5.68 8.01 0.14
C SER A 204 -6.17 7.08 1.23
N LEU A 205 -5.74 5.82 1.18
CA LEU A 205 -6.15 4.78 2.12
C LEU A 205 -4.95 4.24 2.89
N SER A 206 -5.12 4.02 4.18
CA SER A 206 -4.17 3.30 5.01
C SER A 206 -4.81 2.12 5.75
N VAL A 207 -4.02 1.10 6.04
CA VAL A 207 -4.41 0.04 6.99
C VAL A 207 -3.80 0.39 8.34
N ARG A 208 -4.65 0.47 9.36
CA ARG A 208 -4.21 0.80 10.71
C ARG A 208 -3.25 -0.27 11.25
N PRO A 209 -2.06 0.11 11.73
CA PRO A 209 -1.13 -0.84 12.36
C PRO A 209 -1.76 -1.56 13.53
N THR A 210 -1.46 -2.85 13.67
CA THR A 210 -2.01 -3.72 14.72
C THR A 210 -1.24 -3.66 16.05
N GLY A 211 -0.28 -2.71 16.17
CA GLY A 211 0.54 -2.52 17.36
C GLY A 211 1.67 -3.55 17.53
N LYS A 212 1.93 -4.34 16.50
CA LYS A 212 3.01 -5.33 16.45
C LYS A 212 4.05 -4.95 15.41
N THR A 213 5.31 -5.31 15.64
CA THR A 213 6.36 -5.25 14.62
C THR A 213 6.17 -6.36 13.59
N LEU A 214 6.85 -6.26 12.44
CA LEU A 214 6.84 -7.32 11.43
C LEU A 214 7.31 -8.66 12.00
N GLU A 215 8.38 -8.67 12.79
CA GLU A 215 8.91 -9.87 13.44
C GLU A 215 7.89 -10.52 14.39
N GLU A 216 7.16 -9.70 15.18
CA GLU A 216 6.10 -10.19 16.07
C GLU A 216 4.90 -10.75 15.30
N LEU A 217 4.57 -10.20 14.13
CA LEU A 217 3.51 -10.73 13.26
C LEU A 217 3.91 -12.07 12.63
N LEU A 218 5.16 -12.20 12.24
CA LEU A 218 5.68 -13.42 11.61
C LEU A 218 5.93 -14.55 12.60
N ASP A 219 6.17 -14.26 13.87
CA ASP A 219 6.46 -15.25 14.93
C ASP A 219 7.56 -16.26 14.52
N GLY A 220 8.67 -15.75 13.99
CA GLY A 220 9.81 -16.53 13.51
C GLY A 220 9.61 -17.26 12.18
N ARG A 221 8.45 -17.13 11.54
CA ARG A 221 8.18 -17.73 10.22
C ARG A 221 8.85 -16.94 9.11
N PRO A 222 9.33 -17.61 8.05
CA PRO A 222 9.78 -16.91 6.85
C PRO A 222 8.59 -16.26 6.13
N ALA A 223 8.87 -15.17 5.40
CA ALA A 223 7.88 -14.44 4.60
C ALA A 223 8.43 -14.14 3.20
N LEU A 224 7.55 -13.86 2.27
CA LEU A 224 7.88 -13.41 0.91
C LEU A 224 7.88 -11.88 0.87
N TYR A 225 9.01 -11.30 0.52
CA TYR A 225 9.12 -9.90 0.11
C TYR A 225 9.04 -9.84 -1.42
N VAL A 226 7.87 -9.47 -1.94
CA VAL A 226 7.62 -9.42 -3.38
C VAL A 226 7.95 -8.04 -3.91
N LEU A 227 8.97 -7.94 -4.78
CA LEU A 227 9.39 -6.70 -5.41
C LEU A 227 8.67 -6.46 -6.73
N THR A 228 8.46 -7.51 -7.53
CA THR A 228 7.81 -7.41 -8.84
C THR A 228 6.85 -8.57 -9.06
N SER A 229 5.61 -8.23 -9.28
CA SER A 229 4.56 -9.16 -9.66
C SER A 229 3.62 -8.50 -10.67
N GLY A 230 2.90 -9.31 -11.44
CA GLY A 230 1.87 -8.84 -12.36
C GLY A 230 0.55 -9.56 -12.08
N GLY A 231 -0.54 -9.09 -12.67
CA GLY A 231 -1.85 -9.70 -12.54
C GLY A 231 -2.91 -8.72 -12.07
N ASP A 232 -4.15 -9.20 -12.04
CA ASP A 232 -5.31 -8.38 -11.69
C ASP A 232 -6.27 -9.18 -10.79
N ILE A 233 -7.13 -8.45 -10.09
CA ILE A 233 -8.17 -9.03 -9.25
C ILE A 233 -9.46 -9.11 -10.07
N THR A 234 -10.06 -10.28 -10.10
CA THR A 234 -11.37 -10.50 -10.73
C THR A 234 -12.50 -9.91 -9.87
N PRO A 235 -13.69 -9.65 -10.44
CA PRO A 235 -14.80 -9.03 -9.70
C PRO A 235 -15.26 -9.82 -8.45
N ASP A 236 -15.01 -11.14 -8.38
CA ASP A 236 -15.29 -11.96 -7.21
C ASP A 236 -14.18 -11.92 -6.14
N GLY A 237 -13.16 -11.08 -6.36
CA GLY A 237 -12.03 -10.94 -5.44
C GLY A 237 -10.91 -11.97 -5.61
N SER A 238 -11.03 -12.89 -6.56
CA SER A 238 -9.98 -13.88 -6.83
C SER A 238 -8.84 -13.29 -7.65
N PHE A 239 -7.63 -13.76 -7.43
CA PHE A 239 -6.46 -13.40 -8.25
C PHE A 239 -5.47 -14.55 -8.35
N ALA A 240 -4.73 -14.52 -9.45
CA ALA A 240 -3.54 -15.33 -9.66
C ALA A 240 -2.48 -14.43 -10.31
N THR A 241 -1.34 -14.27 -9.66
CA THR A 241 -0.30 -13.34 -10.09
C THR A 241 1.03 -14.06 -10.26
N PRO A 242 1.71 -13.94 -11.41
CA PRO A 242 3.10 -14.36 -11.55
C PRO A 242 4.00 -13.40 -10.75
N VAL A 243 4.96 -13.96 -10.03
CA VAL A 243 5.99 -13.24 -9.28
C VAL A 243 7.31 -13.40 -10.02
N GLN A 244 7.81 -12.29 -10.57
CA GLN A 244 9.07 -12.26 -11.33
C GLN A 244 10.28 -12.01 -10.43
N MET A 245 10.09 -11.25 -9.32
CA MET A 245 11.15 -10.93 -8.40
C MET A 245 10.64 -10.93 -6.97
N ALA A 246 11.20 -11.81 -6.15
CA ALA A 246 10.93 -11.87 -4.71
C ALA A 246 12.15 -12.34 -3.94
N TYR A 247 12.17 -11.99 -2.68
CA TYR A 247 13.15 -12.42 -1.70
C TYR A 247 12.48 -13.17 -0.55
N LEU A 248 13.20 -14.07 0.06
CA LEU A 248 12.81 -14.65 1.35
C LEU A 248 13.25 -13.71 2.46
N TYR A 249 12.30 -13.25 3.26
CA TYR A 249 12.53 -12.50 4.49
C TYR A 249 12.50 -13.46 5.67
N GLN A 250 13.52 -13.42 6.51
CA GLN A 250 13.59 -14.27 7.71
C GLN A 250 14.54 -13.66 8.74
N ASN A 251 14.15 -13.69 10.01
CA ASN A 251 14.94 -13.18 11.14
C ASN A 251 15.40 -11.73 10.92
N GLY A 252 14.50 -10.85 10.54
CA GLY A 252 14.75 -9.42 10.43
C GLY A 252 15.49 -8.97 9.17
N ARG A 253 15.72 -9.86 8.19
CA ARG A 253 16.46 -9.51 6.96
C ARG A 253 16.04 -10.32 5.73
N LEU A 254 16.41 -9.82 4.56
CA LEU A 254 16.33 -10.58 3.31
C LEU A 254 17.48 -11.59 3.25
N VAL A 255 17.15 -12.88 3.06
CA VAL A 255 18.15 -13.96 3.09
C VAL A 255 18.54 -14.49 1.73
N GLY A 256 17.71 -14.33 0.69
CA GLY A 256 18.06 -14.77 -0.65
C GLY A 256 16.97 -14.52 -1.67
N ARG A 257 17.37 -14.52 -2.96
CA ARG A 257 16.48 -14.35 -4.10
C ARG A 257 15.78 -15.67 -4.44
N LEU A 258 14.47 -15.61 -4.63
CA LEU A 258 13.64 -16.75 -5.01
C LEU A 258 13.57 -16.89 -6.55
N PRO A 259 13.35 -18.11 -7.09
CA PRO A 259 13.01 -18.28 -8.51
C PRO A 259 11.65 -17.65 -8.81
N GLU A 260 11.27 -17.56 -10.09
CA GLU A 260 9.92 -17.18 -10.48
C GLU A 260 8.88 -18.22 -10.00
N PHE A 261 7.73 -17.74 -9.55
CA PHE A 261 6.61 -18.57 -9.09
C PHE A 261 5.29 -17.80 -9.23
N GLY A 262 4.18 -18.39 -8.85
CA GLY A 262 2.89 -17.70 -8.80
C GLY A 262 2.37 -17.56 -7.37
N LEU A 263 1.54 -16.57 -7.15
CA LEU A 263 0.71 -16.42 -5.95
C LEU A 263 -0.76 -16.42 -6.36
N ARG A 264 -1.61 -17.02 -5.53
CA ARG A 264 -3.07 -16.95 -5.70
C ARG A 264 -3.75 -16.74 -4.36
N GLY A 265 -4.95 -16.17 -4.44
CA GLY A 265 -5.79 -15.94 -3.28
C GLY A 265 -7.14 -15.36 -3.66
N ASN A 266 -7.92 -15.06 -2.64
CA ASN A 266 -9.15 -14.29 -2.75
C ASN A 266 -9.10 -13.16 -1.71
N LEU A 267 -9.49 -11.96 -2.09
CA LEU A 267 -9.39 -10.75 -1.25
C LEU A 267 -10.05 -10.94 0.13
N THR A 268 -11.25 -11.55 0.15
CA THR A 268 -11.99 -11.75 1.41
C THR A 268 -11.26 -12.72 2.34
N ASP A 269 -10.66 -13.77 1.80
CA ASP A 269 -9.84 -14.70 2.57
C ASP A 269 -8.55 -14.06 3.07
N LEU A 270 -7.84 -13.33 2.19
CA LEU A 270 -6.57 -12.69 2.52
C LEU A 270 -6.68 -11.66 3.63
N LEU A 271 -7.74 -10.85 3.59
CA LEU A 271 -7.99 -9.81 4.60
C LEU A 271 -8.89 -10.32 5.74
N GLY A 272 -9.38 -11.56 5.62
CA GLY A 272 -10.13 -12.29 6.64
C GLY A 272 -9.26 -13.29 7.39
N LYS A 273 -9.48 -14.57 7.15
CA LYS A 273 -8.83 -15.67 7.88
C LYS A 273 -7.32 -15.78 7.68
N ASP A 274 -6.81 -15.28 6.54
CA ASP A 274 -5.40 -15.33 6.15
C ASP A 274 -4.66 -14.02 6.48
N PHE A 275 -5.32 -13.01 7.09
CA PHE A 275 -4.72 -11.76 7.52
C PHE A 275 -4.06 -11.89 8.89
N LEU A 276 -2.75 -11.63 8.97
CA LEU A 276 -1.98 -11.72 10.21
C LEU A 276 -1.89 -10.38 10.93
N GLY A 277 -1.95 -9.28 10.19
CA GLY A 277 -1.90 -7.92 10.73
C GLY A 277 -1.20 -6.94 9.83
N CYS A 278 -1.13 -5.69 10.26
CA CYS A 278 -0.33 -4.63 9.67
C CYS A 278 0.75 -4.21 10.67
N SER A 279 2.01 -4.20 10.24
CA SER A 279 3.14 -3.87 11.11
C SER A 279 3.14 -2.41 11.53
N GLN A 280 3.74 -2.10 12.67
CA GLN A 280 3.98 -0.71 13.09
C GLN A 280 5.31 -0.17 12.56
N ASP A 281 6.23 -1.03 12.16
CA ASP A 281 7.50 -0.71 11.51
C ASP A 281 7.40 -0.81 9.99
N ARG A 282 8.39 -0.27 9.29
CA ARG A 282 8.41 -0.10 7.81
C ARG A 282 9.72 -0.63 7.23
N PRO A 283 9.95 -1.95 7.27
CA PRO A 283 11.17 -2.52 6.71
C PRO A 283 11.16 -2.45 5.19
N TYR A 284 12.23 -1.96 4.59
CA TYR A 284 12.48 -1.85 3.15
C TYR A 284 11.48 -0.97 2.36
N ASP A 285 10.58 -0.27 3.03
CA ASP A 285 9.55 0.55 2.38
C ASP A 285 9.20 1.78 3.21
N SER A 286 8.50 2.71 2.60
CA SER A 286 7.88 3.87 3.26
C SER A 286 6.53 3.54 3.90
N ALA A 287 5.97 2.36 3.66
CA ALA A 287 4.67 1.92 4.16
C ALA A 287 4.80 0.79 5.19
N ASN A 288 3.81 0.70 6.10
CA ASN A 288 3.68 -0.42 7.01
C ASN A 288 3.34 -1.70 6.24
N ALA A 289 3.95 -2.84 6.61
CA ALA A 289 3.70 -4.10 5.93
C ALA A 289 2.39 -4.74 6.40
N CYS A 290 1.46 -4.95 5.47
CA CYS A 290 0.32 -5.83 5.68
C CYS A 290 0.75 -7.27 5.42
N VAL A 291 0.61 -8.13 6.41
CA VAL A 291 1.06 -9.53 6.35
C VAL A 291 -0.13 -10.44 6.10
N MET A 292 -0.11 -11.18 5.00
CA MET A 292 -1.20 -12.06 4.57
C MET A 292 -0.64 -13.41 4.11
N GLU A 293 -1.31 -14.51 4.45
CA GLU A 293 -0.93 -15.82 3.93
C GLU A 293 -1.47 -16.05 2.52
N MET A 294 -0.58 -16.30 1.56
CA MET A 294 -0.96 -16.56 0.17
C MET A 294 -0.53 -17.96 -0.27
N THR A 295 -1.34 -18.56 -1.15
CA THR A 295 -1.03 -19.88 -1.73
C THR A 295 0.02 -19.71 -2.82
N ILE A 296 1.06 -20.55 -2.76
CA ILE A 296 2.14 -20.62 -3.74
C ILE A 296 1.72 -21.51 -4.91
N VAL A 297 1.99 -21.06 -6.13
CA VAL A 297 1.83 -21.82 -7.38
C VAL A 297 3.21 -22.01 -8.00
N ARG A 298 3.65 -23.26 -8.17
CA ARG A 298 4.95 -23.62 -8.75
C ARG A 298 4.83 -23.89 -10.25
#